data_630542a429fb1e20f869ad127b0d4f9b
#
_entry.id   630542a429fb1e20f869ad127b0d4f9b
#
_cell.length_a   1.000
_cell.length_b   1.000
_cell.length_c   1.000
_cell.angle_alpha   90.00
_cell.angle_beta   90.00
_cell.angle_gamma   90.00
#
_symmetry.space_group_name_H-M   'P 1'
#
loop_
_entity.id
_entity.type
_entity.pdbx_description
1 polymer ?
#
loop_
_entity_poly.entity_id
_entity_poly.type
_entity_poly.pdbx_seq_one_letter_code
_entity_poly.pdbx_strand_id
1 'polypeptide(L)'
;MQDLFSHQEAALSPLADRMRPRTLDEFIGQSHIVGPGRLLRRAIEADRMTSSIFYGPPGCGKTTLASIIAGTTHSAFVQLNAVTSGVADVRQVIKEAQDRRSLYGQATYLLLDECHRWNKSQSDSILPAIERGVVRFIGSTTENPLISMTPAIVSRCRIFQFEPLKEADVLVAMRRALIDAQRGFGGKNVTLDEDAARHIARIANGDVRSALGALELAVLTTEPDAQGVIRITLPVAEESIQKPVIRCDESLYYDMLSAFCKSLRGSDSDAALAWFARLLYAGVDPRLIARRIIAHASEDVGLANPTAMLQAVAAAQALEMVGLPEARLSLAQAIIAVCESPKSNSVVMALDTSTADAQAGGFGAVPVHLRDTHYAGHERLGSGAQYKYPHDFPGHWVAQEYMPPEVKGRRYYIPSDQGQEAKLRERRRLRGIKDE
;
A
#
# COMPACT_ATOMS: atom_id res chain seq x y z
N MET A 1 -18.06 3.68 -45.50
CA MET A 1 -19.11 4.53 -44.92
C MET A 1 -18.77 4.73 -43.44
N GLN A 2 -18.15 5.87 -43.08
CA GLN A 2 -18.04 6.26 -41.66
C GLN A 2 -19.45 6.65 -41.22
N ASP A 3 -19.96 5.94 -40.27
CA ASP A 3 -21.33 6.03 -39.80
C ASP A 3 -21.55 7.41 -39.13
N LEU A 4 -22.57 8.15 -39.54
CA LEU A 4 -22.95 9.43 -38.95
C LEU A 4 -23.19 9.33 -37.43
N PHE A 5 -23.51 8.15 -36.92
CA PHE A 5 -23.69 7.85 -35.51
C PHE A 5 -22.38 7.81 -34.72
N SER A 6 -21.26 7.44 -35.34
CA SER A 6 -19.95 7.39 -34.68
C SER A 6 -19.42 8.80 -34.29
N HIS A 7 -19.80 9.83 -35.01
CA HIS A 7 -19.48 11.22 -34.66
C HIS A 7 -20.31 11.75 -33.49
N GLN A 8 -21.58 11.31 -33.36
CA GLN A 8 -22.41 11.70 -32.21
C GLN A 8 -22.02 10.95 -30.93
N GLU A 9 -21.66 9.69 -31.01
CA GLU A 9 -21.15 8.92 -29.85
C GLU A 9 -19.82 9.47 -29.34
N ALA A 10 -18.93 9.90 -30.22
CA ALA A 10 -17.67 10.52 -29.85
C ALA A 10 -17.85 11.86 -29.12
N ALA A 11 -18.89 12.62 -29.44
CA ALA A 11 -19.20 13.88 -28.75
C ALA A 11 -19.84 13.69 -27.36
N LEU A 12 -20.41 12.52 -27.08
CA LEU A 12 -21.05 12.17 -25.80
C LEU A 12 -20.07 11.53 -24.80
N SER A 13 -18.87 11.10 -25.25
CA SER A 13 -17.90 10.48 -24.35
C SER A 13 -17.27 11.54 -23.40
N PRO A 14 -16.89 11.15 -22.16
CA PRO A 14 -16.26 12.05 -21.20
C PRO A 14 -15.01 12.74 -21.77
N LEU A 15 -14.78 14.00 -21.39
CA LEU A 15 -13.63 14.80 -21.83
C LEU A 15 -12.29 14.05 -21.63
N ALA A 16 -12.13 13.36 -20.51
CA ALA A 16 -10.93 12.59 -20.21
C ALA A 16 -10.67 11.49 -21.24
N ASP A 17 -11.72 10.93 -21.84
CA ASP A 17 -11.60 9.90 -22.86
C ASP A 17 -11.34 10.51 -24.24
N ARG A 18 -12.03 11.58 -24.60
CA ARG A 18 -11.80 12.36 -25.84
C ARG A 18 -10.37 12.91 -25.91
N MET A 19 -9.86 13.43 -24.80
CA MET A 19 -8.51 14.03 -24.68
C MET A 19 -7.39 13.01 -24.49
N ARG A 20 -7.70 11.73 -24.55
CA ARG A 20 -6.68 10.66 -24.40
C ARG A 20 -5.59 10.83 -25.47
N PRO A 21 -4.29 10.92 -25.09
CA PRO A 21 -3.17 10.98 -26.02
C PRO A 21 -3.19 9.82 -27.04
N ARG A 22 -2.90 10.13 -28.29
CA ARG A 22 -2.87 9.16 -29.39
C ARG A 22 -1.46 8.81 -29.84
N THR A 23 -0.48 9.65 -29.53
CA THR A 23 0.93 9.46 -29.86
C THR A 23 1.82 9.63 -28.65
N LEU A 24 3.07 9.16 -28.73
CA LEU A 24 4.06 9.36 -27.67
C LEU A 24 4.38 10.83 -27.43
N ASP A 25 4.25 11.68 -28.42
CA ASP A 25 4.53 13.13 -28.32
C ASP A 25 3.37 13.88 -27.65
N GLU A 26 2.15 13.35 -27.74
CA GLU A 26 1.02 13.82 -26.95
C GLU A 26 1.04 13.35 -25.51
N PHE A 27 1.82 12.29 -25.20
CA PHE A 27 1.83 11.67 -23.88
C PHE A 27 2.50 12.59 -22.85
N ILE A 28 1.78 12.91 -21.78
CA ILE A 28 2.22 13.86 -20.76
C ILE A 28 2.83 13.12 -19.56
N GLY A 29 3.93 13.63 -19.04
CA GLY A 29 4.61 13.08 -17.87
C GLY A 29 5.40 11.80 -18.13
N GLN A 30 5.71 11.05 -17.09
CA GLN A 30 6.42 9.76 -17.12
C GLN A 30 7.77 9.79 -17.88
N SER A 31 8.46 10.94 -17.89
CA SER A 31 9.70 11.12 -18.63
C SER A 31 10.83 10.15 -18.23
N HIS A 32 10.76 9.59 -17.03
CA HIS A 32 11.71 8.61 -16.53
C HIS A 32 11.58 7.24 -17.23
N ILE A 33 10.43 6.91 -17.82
CA ILE A 33 10.20 5.66 -18.57
C ILE A 33 10.00 5.86 -20.08
N VAL A 34 9.31 6.93 -20.52
CA VAL A 34 9.00 7.18 -21.94
C VAL A 34 9.65 8.44 -22.51
N GLY A 35 10.50 9.13 -21.77
CA GLY A 35 11.27 10.27 -22.25
C GLY A 35 12.20 9.91 -23.42
N PRO A 36 12.72 10.90 -24.17
CA PRO A 36 13.64 10.67 -25.26
C PRO A 36 14.83 9.78 -24.85
N GLY A 37 15.13 8.76 -25.65
CA GLY A 37 16.22 7.82 -25.39
C GLY A 37 15.96 6.76 -24.32
N ARG A 38 14.84 6.78 -23.62
CA ARG A 38 14.49 5.77 -22.63
C ARG A 38 14.15 4.42 -23.28
N LEU A 39 14.39 3.35 -22.50
CA LEU A 39 14.24 1.97 -22.99
C LEU A 39 12.85 1.71 -23.58
N LEU A 40 11.79 2.10 -22.83
CA LEU A 40 10.43 1.83 -23.23
C LEU A 40 10.07 2.58 -24.53
N ARG A 41 10.46 3.86 -24.64
CA ARG A 41 10.24 4.63 -25.88
C ARG A 41 10.94 4.00 -27.08
N ARG A 42 12.22 3.65 -26.95
CA ARG A 42 12.98 2.98 -28.03
C ARG A 42 12.38 1.63 -28.42
N ALA A 43 11.87 0.88 -27.43
CA ALA A 43 11.24 -0.42 -27.70
C ALA A 43 9.91 -0.27 -28.46
N ILE A 44 9.13 0.79 -28.16
CA ILE A 44 7.88 1.11 -28.86
C ILE A 44 8.19 1.55 -30.30
N GLU A 45 9.10 2.51 -30.47
CA GLU A 45 9.50 3.06 -31.78
C GLU A 45 10.10 1.97 -32.71
N ALA A 46 10.79 0.98 -32.14
CA ALA A 46 11.37 -0.15 -32.88
C ALA A 46 10.41 -1.34 -33.08
N ASP A 47 9.15 -1.28 -32.62
CA ASP A 47 8.19 -2.41 -32.55
C ASP A 47 8.81 -3.69 -31.92
N ARG A 48 9.65 -3.50 -30.90
CA ARG A 48 10.39 -4.56 -30.18
C ARG A 48 10.01 -4.68 -28.71
N MET A 49 8.80 -4.26 -28.38
CA MET A 49 8.35 -4.32 -26.99
C MET A 49 8.10 -5.78 -26.58
N THR A 50 8.59 -6.13 -25.38
CA THR A 50 8.36 -7.42 -24.72
C THR A 50 7.16 -7.33 -23.78
N SER A 51 6.70 -8.47 -23.26
CA SER A 51 5.67 -8.50 -22.23
C SER A 51 6.06 -7.63 -21.03
N SER A 52 5.12 -6.84 -20.55
CA SER A 52 5.37 -5.77 -19.58
C SER A 52 4.21 -5.60 -18.61
N ILE A 53 4.51 -5.10 -17.43
CA ILE A 53 3.52 -4.70 -16.43
C ILE A 53 3.70 -3.22 -16.14
N PHE A 54 2.63 -2.45 -16.31
CA PHE A 54 2.53 -1.04 -15.97
C PHE A 54 1.83 -0.90 -14.63
N TYR A 55 2.52 -0.46 -13.59
CA TYR A 55 1.91 -0.28 -12.30
C TYR A 55 2.10 1.14 -11.76
N GLY A 56 1.14 1.63 -10.99
CA GLY A 56 1.14 2.97 -10.41
C GLY A 56 -0.26 3.52 -10.18
N PRO A 57 -0.40 4.75 -9.67
CA PRO A 57 -1.67 5.33 -9.27
C PRO A 57 -2.67 5.45 -10.44
N PRO A 58 -3.98 5.60 -10.13
CA PRO A 58 -4.98 5.84 -11.18
C PRO A 58 -4.70 7.15 -11.93
N GLY A 59 -5.18 7.25 -13.16
CA GLY A 59 -5.10 8.46 -13.98
C GLY A 59 -3.71 8.91 -14.44
N CYS A 60 -2.64 8.15 -14.16
CA CYS A 60 -1.26 8.46 -14.56
C CYS A 60 -0.87 8.04 -15.99
N GLY A 61 -1.80 7.44 -16.76
CA GLY A 61 -1.62 7.15 -18.18
C GLY A 61 -1.28 5.71 -18.57
N LYS A 62 -1.36 4.70 -17.67
CA LYS A 62 -1.02 3.29 -17.94
C LYS A 62 -1.76 2.71 -19.15
N THR A 63 -3.08 2.73 -19.13
CA THR A 63 -3.94 2.22 -20.20
C THR A 63 -3.81 3.07 -21.48
N THR A 64 -3.57 4.37 -21.32
CA THR A 64 -3.30 5.29 -22.44
C THR A 64 -2.02 4.93 -23.17
N LEU A 65 -0.92 4.69 -22.44
CA LEU A 65 0.34 4.28 -23.07
C LEU A 65 0.19 2.93 -23.79
N ALA A 66 -0.55 1.98 -23.21
CA ALA A 66 -0.84 0.71 -23.88
C ALA A 66 -1.62 0.92 -25.18
N SER A 67 -2.57 1.85 -25.23
CA SER A 67 -3.30 2.20 -26.45
C SER A 67 -2.40 2.90 -27.50
N ILE A 68 -1.46 3.73 -27.08
CA ILE A 68 -0.46 4.34 -27.98
C ILE A 68 0.43 3.27 -28.59
N ILE A 69 0.88 2.29 -27.80
CA ILE A 69 1.66 1.15 -28.28
C ILE A 69 0.89 0.40 -29.36
N ALA A 70 -0.41 0.17 -29.13
CA ALA A 70 -1.29 -0.45 -30.10
C ALA A 70 -1.36 0.33 -31.43
N GLY A 71 -1.49 1.63 -31.38
CA GLY A 71 -1.58 2.50 -32.56
C GLY A 71 -0.25 2.72 -33.28
N THR A 72 0.88 2.56 -32.60
CA THR A 72 2.23 2.77 -33.14
C THR A 72 2.80 1.51 -33.76
N THR A 73 2.40 0.33 -33.31
CA THR A 73 2.91 -0.97 -33.78
C THR A 73 2.03 -1.55 -34.86
N HIS A 74 2.60 -2.40 -35.74
CA HIS A 74 1.84 -3.15 -36.76
C HIS A 74 1.15 -4.41 -36.20
N SER A 75 1.08 -4.52 -34.88
CA SER A 75 0.54 -5.68 -34.17
C SER A 75 -0.97 -5.55 -33.95
N ALA A 76 -1.67 -6.68 -33.89
CA ALA A 76 -3.06 -6.67 -33.41
C ALA A 76 -3.12 -6.34 -31.94
N PHE A 77 -4.16 -5.62 -31.52
CA PHE A 77 -4.37 -5.23 -30.14
C PHE A 77 -5.70 -5.75 -29.61
N VAL A 78 -5.66 -6.43 -28.48
CA VAL A 78 -6.83 -6.93 -27.78
C VAL A 78 -6.80 -6.42 -26.34
N GLN A 79 -7.91 -5.90 -25.86
CA GLN A 79 -8.04 -5.44 -24.49
C GLN A 79 -9.03 -6.34 -23.74
N LEU A 80 -8.62 -6.82 -22.58
CA LEU A 80 -9.46 -7.50 -21.60
C LEU A 80 -9.44 -6.72 -20.28
N ASN A 81 -10.51 -6.87 -19.52
CA ASN A 81 -10.57 -6.37 -18.15
C ASN A 81 -10.60 -7.57 -17.20
N ALA A 82 -9.70 -7.60 -16.23
CA ALA A 82 -9.54 -8.72 -15.31
C ALA A 82 -10.78 -9.02 -14.45
N VAL A 83 -11.65 -8.01 -14.25
CA VAL A 83 -12.89 -8.16 -13.47
C VAL A 83 -13.98 -8.88 -14.26
N THR A 84 -14.08 -8.60 -15.56
CA THR A 84 -15.18 -9.10 -16.40
C THR A 84 -14.80 -10.27 -17.30
N SER A 85 -13.50 -10.52 -17.52
CA SER A 85 -13.01 -11.53 -18.45
C SER A 85 -12.62 -12.81 -17.73
N GLY A 86 -13.10 -13.94 -18.23
CA GLY A 86 -12.81 -15.28 -17.70
C GLY A 86 -11.70 -16.03 -18.46
N VAL A 87 -11.43 -17.27 -18.05
CA VAL A 87 -10.46 -18.17 -18.73
C VAL A 87 -10.86 -18.45 -20.18
N ALA A 88 -12.17 -18.48 -20.49
CA ALA A 88 -12.66 -18.70 -21.84
C ALA A 88 -12.25 -17.57 -22.78
N ASP A 89 -12.37 -16.32 -22.35
CA ASP A 89 -11.98 -15.14 -23.11
C ASP A 89 -10.47 -15.14 -23.40
N VAL A 90 -9.66 -15.49 -22.42
CA VAL A 90 -8.20 -15.62 -22.57
C VAL A 90 -7.86 -16.68 -23.61
N ARG A 91 -8.49 -17.85 -23.57
CA ARG A 91 -8.28 -18.92 -24.57
C ARG A 91 -8.69 -18.51 -25.97
N GLN A 92 -9.78 -17.77 -26.11
CA GLN A 92 -10.24 -17.23 -27.38
C GLN A 92 -9.19 -16.27 -27.95
N VAL A 93 -8.69 -15.33 -27.17
CA VAL A 93 -7.63 -14.39 -27.58
C VAL A 93 -6.37 -15.13 -28.01
N ILE A 94 -5.95 -16.15 -27.27
CA ILE A 94 -4.77 -16.96 -27.61
C ILE A 94 -4.95 -17.65 -28.93
N LYS A 95 -6.11 -18.27 -29.19
CA LYS A 95 -6.43 -18.94 -30.44
C LYS A 95 -6.36 -17.96 -31.61
N GLU A 96 -7.05 -16.83 -31.51
CA GLU A 96 -7.03 -15.79 -32.54
C GLU A 96 -5.62 -15.22 -32.77
N ALA A 97 -4.80 -15.07 -31.72
CA ALA A 97 -3.41 -14.64 -31.85
C ALA A 97 -2.54 -15.68 -32.56
N GLN A 98 -2.79 -16.98 -32.36
CA GLN A 98 -2.14 -18.08 -33.08
C GLN A 98 -2.49 -18.05 -34.56
N ASP A 99 -3.77 -17.90 -34.87
CA ASP A 99 -4.27 -17.83 -36.24
C ASP A 99 -3.69 -16.61 -36.98
N ARG A 100 -3.70 -15.42 -36.38
CA ARG A 100 -3.09 -14.20 -36.95
C ARG A 100 -1.59 -14.38 -37.22
N ARG A 101 -0.88 -14.98 -36.27
CA ARG A 101 0.55 -15.21 -36.41
C ARG A 101 0.88 -16.20 -37.49
N SER A 102 0.10 -17.27 -37.63
CA SER A 102 0.33 -18.31 -38.66
C SER A 102 -0.08 -17.86 -40.05
N LEU A 103 -1.18 -17.10 -40.19
CA LEU A 103 -1.70 -16.67 -41.48
C LEU A 103 -1.06 -15.39 -42.01
N TYR A 104 -0.74 -14.46 -41.11
CA TYR A 104 -0.31 -13.10 -41.47
C TYR A 104 1.05 -12.69 -40.91
N GLY A 105 1.69 -13.53 -40.08
CA GLY A 105 2.94 -13.17 -39.39
C GLY A 105 2.76 -12.04 -38.37
N GLN A 106 1.52 -11.69 -38.05
CA GLN A 106 1.19 -10.53 -37.21
C GLN A 106 1.25 -10.90 -35.73
N ALA A 107 1.99 -10.10 -34.93
CA ALA A 107 2.01 -10.22 -33.45
C ALA A 107 0.71 -9.69 -32.86
N THR A 108 0.37 -10.16 -31.64
CA THR A 108 -0.78 -9.67 -30.88
C THR A 108 -0.34 -9.16 -29.53
N TYR A 109 -0.68 -7.89 -29.22
CA TYR A 109 -0.62 -7.36 -27.88
C TYR A 109 -1.94 -7.63 -27.14
N LEU A 110 -1.85 -8.15 -25.95
CA LEU A 110 -2.98 -8.27 -25.04
C LEU A 110 -2.78 -7.31 -23.87
N LEU A 111 -3.61 -6.27 -23.82
CA LEU A 111 -3.75 -5.44 -22.62
C LEU A 111 -4.72 -6.10 -21.66
N LEU A 112 -4.28 -6.33 -20.45
CA LEU A 112 -5.12 -6.75 -19.34
C LEU A 112 -5.19 -5.61 -18.31
N ASP A 113 -6.32 -4.97 -18.22
CA ASP A 113 -6.55 -3.92 -17.23
C ASP A 113 -6.93 -4.53 -15.86
N GLU A 114 -6.49 -3.91 -14.77
CA GLU A 114 -6.63 -4.38 -13.37
C GLU A 114 -6.09 -5.81 -13.17
N CYS A 115 -4.93 -6.13 -13.76
CA CYS A 115 -4.38 -7.48 -13.84
C CYS A 115 -4.13 -8.16 -12.49
N HIS A 116 -4.04 -7.41 -11.38
CA HIS A 116 -3.95 -7.93 -10.01
C HIS A 116 -5.22 -8.69 -9.57
N ARG A 117 -6.35 -8.48 -10.26
CA ARG A 117 -7.63 -9.17 -9.97
C ARG A 117 -7.67 -10.60 -10.51
N TRP A 118 -6.72 -11.01 -11.33
CA TRP A 118 -6.69 -12.37 -11.86
C TRP A 118 -6.31 -13.38 -10.78
N ASN A 119 -7.07 -14.46 -10.73
CA ASN A 119 -6.72 -15.61 -9.92
C ASN A 119 -5.61 -16.46 -10.59
N LYS A 120 -5.10 -17.44 -9.85
CA LYS A 120 -4.02 -18.33 -10.32
C LYS A 120 -4.39 -19.07 -11.61
N SER A 121 -5.62 -19.59 -11.73
CA SER A 121 -6.06 -20.35 -12.93
C SER A 121 -6.10 -19.49 -14.18
N GLN A 122 -6.57 -18.23 -14.05
CA GLN A 122 -6.55 -17.27 -15.17
C GLN A 122 -5.11 -16.93 -15.58
N SER A 123 -4.26 -16.66 -14.59
CA SER A 123 -2.83 -16.39 -14.80
C SER A 123 -2.12 -17.56 -15.50
N ASP A 124 -2.33 -18.79 -15.03
CA ASP A 124 -1.70 -19.99 -15.59
C ASP A 124 -2.14 -20.25 -17.04
N SER A 125 -3.36 -19.84 -17.42
CA SER A 125 -3.89 -20.05 -18.78
C SER A 125 -3.15 -19.28 -19.87
N ILE A 126 -2.56 -18.11 -19.54
CA ILE A 126 -1.87 -17.26 -20.52
C ILE A 126 -0.35 -17.54 -20.59
N LEU A 127 0.25 -18.12 -19.55
CA LEU A 127 1.70 -18.32 -19.46
C LEU A 127 2.30 -19.01 -20.69
N PRO A 128 1.73 -20.12 -21.25
CA PRO A 128 2.28 -20.76 -22.42
C PRO A 128 2.28 -19.86 -23.68
N ALA A 129 1.33 -18.92 -23.77
CA ALA A 129 1.25 -17.99 -24.90
C ALA A 129 2.27 -16.87 -24.79
N ILE A 130 2.55 -16.39 -23.57
CA ILE A 130 3.62 -15.42 -23.27
C ILE A 130 4.99 -16.06 -23.57
N GLU A 131 5.25 -17.27 -23.07
CA GLU A 131 6.54 -17.97 -23.23
C GLU A 131 6.88 -18.24 -24.69
N ARG A 132 5.88 -18.64 -25.49
CA ARG A 132 6.05 -18.90 -26.92
C ARG A 132 6.00 -17.65 -27.79
N GLY A 133 5.80 -16.46 -27.17
CA GLY A 133 5.68 -15.19 -27.89
C GLY A 133 4.48 -15.14 -28.84
N VAL A 134 3.44 -15.93 -28.58
CA VAL A 134 2.16 -15.86 -29.32
C VAL A 134 1.44 -14.57 -28.99
N VAL A 135 1.49 -14.19 -27.73
CA VAL A 135 0.92 -12.96 -27.21
C VAL A 135 2.01 -12.16 -26.49
N ARG A 136 2.09 -10.85 -26.78
CA ARG A 136 2.85 -9.88 -25.99
C ARG A 136 1.92 -9.28 -24.94
N PHE A 137 2.15 -9.61 -23.69
CA PHE A 137 1.27 -9.23 -22.59
C PHE A 137 1.61 -7.83 -22.07
N ILE A 138 0.59 -7.00 -21.86
CA ILE A 138 0.68 -5.72 -21.16
C ILE A 138 -0.31 -5.77 -20.00
N GLY A 139 0.19 -5.94 -18.75
CA GLY A 139 -0.63 -5.84 -17.56
C GLY A 139 -0.70 -4.39 -17.08
N SER A 140 -1.89 -3.89 -16.74
CA SER A 140 -2.10 -2.60 -16.09
C SER A 140 -2.64 -2.83 -14.68
N THR A 141 -2.05 -2.20 -13.67
CA THR A 141 -2.46 -2.35 -12.27
C THR A 141 -2.16 -1.10 -11.45
N THR A 142 -2.96 -0.87 -10.41
CA THR A 142 -2.68 0.13 -9.39
C THR A 142 -1.85 -0.44 -8.23
N GLU A 143 -1.80 -1.76 -8.07
CA GLU A 143 -1.12 -2.44 -6.97
C GLU A 143 0.31 -2.86 -7.36
N ASN A 144 1.18 -3.02 -6.34
CA ASN A 144 2.54 -3.53 -6.56
C ASN A 144 2.50 -4.97 -7.09
N PRO A 145 2.92 -5.22 -8.34
CA PRO A 145 2.81 -6.54 -8.97
C PRO A 145 3.64 -7.62 -8.26
N LEU A 146 4.69 -7.25 -7.54
CA LEU A 146 5.51 -8.19 -6.76
C LEU A 146 4.75 -8.78 -5.56
N ILE A 147 3.68 -8.12 -5.12
CA ILE A 147 2.86 -8.53 -3.97
C ILE A 147 1.55 -9.16 -4.47
N SER A 148 0.88 -8.51 -5.43
CA SER A 148 -0.50 -8.82 -5.82
C SER A 148 -0.65 -9.78 -7.01
N MET A 149 0.46 -10.09 -7.73
CA MET A 149 0.41 -10.95 -8.91
C MET A 149 1.18 -12.26 -8.72
N THR A 150 0.84 -13.27 -9.53
CA THR A 150 1.56 -14.55 -9.52
C THR A 150 3.02 -14.38 -9.96
N PRO A 151 4.00 -14.92 -9.22
CA PRO A 151 5.42 -14.82 -9.56
C PRO A 151 5.73 -15.32 -10.99
N ALA A 152 4.95 -16.28 -11.49
CA ALA A 152 5.12 -16.84 -12.83
C ALA A 152 4.91 -15.81 -13.95
N ILE A 153 3.92 -14.90 -13.84
CA ILE A 153 3.73 -13.80 -14.80
C ILE A 153 4.81 -12.74 -14.59
N VAL A 154 5.05 -12.35 -13.34
CA VAL A 154 5.99 -11.29 -13.00
C VAL A 154 7.40 -11.58 -13.54
N SER A 155 7.88 -12.82 -13.40
CA SER A 155 9.20 -13.24 -13.89
C SER A 155 9.38 -13.18 -15.41
N ARG A 156 8.29 -13.11 -16.18
CA ARG A 156 8.26 -13.07 -17.65
C ARG A 156 7.97 -11.69 -18.22
N CYS A 157 7.73 -10.72 -17.35
CA CYS A 157 7.37 -9.37 -17.73
C CYS A 157 8.40 -8.34 -17.26
N ARG A 158 8.60 -7.28 -18.01
CA ARG A 158 9.31 -6.10 -17.54
C ARG A 158 8.35 -5.20 -16.77
N ILE A 159 8.76 -4.76 -15.59
CA ILE A 159 7.94 -3.90 -14.74
C ILE A 159 8.32 -2.44 -15.00
N PHE A 160 7.32 -1.60 -15.27
CA PHE A 160 7.45 -0.15 -15.40
C PHE A 160 6.58 0.54 -14.36
N GLN A 161 7.23 1.28 -13.48
CA GLN A 161 6.54 2.06 -12.44
C GLN A 161 6.13 3.41 -13.00
N PHE A 162 4.85 3.71 -12.92
CA PHE A 162 4.28 5.01 -13.21
C PHE A 162 4.17 5.82 -11.91
N GLU A 163 4.60 7.05 -11.97
CA GLU A 163 4.49 8.01 -10.89
C GLU A 163 3.21 8.84 -11.01
N PRO A 164 2.70 9.43 -9.90
CA PRO A 164 1.67 10.45 -9.99
C PRO A 164 2.15 11.58 -10.91
N LEU A 165 1.26 12.11 -11.76
CA LEU A 165 1.60 13.26 -12.58
C LEU A 165 1.83 14.48 -11.70
N LYS A 166 2.80 15.32 -12.06
CA LYS A 166 3.06 16.57 -11.36
C LYS A 166 1.95 17.59 -11.66
N GLU A 167 1.75 18.54 -10.77
CA GLU A 167 0.77 19.62 -10.96
C GLU A 167 0.95 20.31 -12.33
N ALA A 168 2.19 20.55 -12.73
CA ALA A 168 2.50 21.13 -14.05
C ALA A 168 2.01 20.27 -15.22
N ASP A 169 2.12 18.95 -15.11
CA ASP A 169 1.66 18.00 -16.15
C ASP A 169 0.14 18.01 -16.27
N VAL A 170 -0.56 18.07 -15.13
CA VAL A 170 -2.04 18.17 -15.09
C VAL A 170 -2.50 19.50 -15.71
N LEU A 171 -1.84 20.62 -15.40
CA LEU A 171 -2.13 21.92 -15.99
C LEU A 171 -1.95 21.90 -17.51
N VAL A 172 -0.91 21.24 -18.04
CA VAL A 172 -0.70 21.05 -19.48
C VAL A 172 -1.86 20.29 -20.11
N ALA A 173 -2.33 19.21 -19.48
CA ALA A 173 -3.48 18.45 -19.98
C ALA A 173 -4.77 19.29 -20.02
N MET A 174 -5.06 20.05 -18.97
CA MET A 174 -6.24 20.93 -18.88
C MET A 174 -6.18 22.03 -19.93
N ARG A 175 -5.02 22.71 -20.10
CA ARG A 175 -4.84 23.76 -21.13
C ARG A 175 -5.02 23.19 -22.52
N ARG A 176 -4.49 21.98 -22.79
CA ARG A 176 -4.72 21.30 -24.08
C ARG A 176 -6.21 21.06 -24.32
N ALA A 177 -6.96 20.64 -23.30
CA ALA A 177 -8.39 20.41 -23.42
C ALA A 177 -9.19 21.70 -23.71
N LEU A 178 -8.72 22.86 -23.24
CA LEU A 178 -9.36 24.16 -23.54
C LEU A 178 -9.13 24.64 -24.98
N ILE A 179 -7.99 24.30 -25.60
CA ILE A 179 -7.64 24.79 -26.95
C ILE A 179 -7.95 23.80 -28.08
N ASP A 180 -8.08 22.50 -27.78
CA ASP A 180 -8.37 21.46 -28.79
C ASP A 180 -9.84 21.61 -29.27
N ALA A 181 -10.02 22.06 -30.53
CA ALA A 181 -11.34 22.29 -31.09
C ALA A 181 -12.11 21.01 -31.45
N GLN A 182 -11.39 19.89 -31.66
CA GLN A 182 -12.01 18.61 -32.07
C GLN A 182 -12.38 17.73 -30.88
N ARG A 183 -11.50 17.66 -29.87
CA ARG A 183 -11.62 16.73 -28.76
C ARG A 183 -11.99 17.42 -27.43
N GLY A 184 -11.68 18.71 -27.33
CA GLY A 184 -11.86 19.52 -26.13
C GLY A 184 -12.91 20.61 -26.28
N PHE A 185 -12.60 21.77 -25.69
CA PHE A 185 -13.48 22.94 -25.65
C PHE A 185 -13.04 24.09 -26.55
N GLY A 186 -12.05 23.89 -27.44
CA GLY A 186 -11.54 24.97 -28.30
C GLY A 186 -12.56 25.58 -29.27
N GLY A 187 -13.73 24.94 -29.46
CA GLY A 187 -14.89 25.50 -30.15
C GLY A 187 -15.82 26.36 -29.29
N LYS A 188 -15.56 26.47 -27.98
CA LYS A 188 -16.29 27.30 -27.01
C LYS A 188 -15.41 28.44 -26.49
N ASN A 189 -16.00 29.56 -26.15
CA ASN A 189 -15.26 30.66 -25.53
C ASN A 189 -15.14 30.40 -24.02
N VAL A 190 -14.13 29.64 -23.60
CA VAL A 190 -13.89 29.25 -22.18
C VAL A 190 -12.63 29.91 -21.68
N THR A 191 -12.72 30.59 -20.53
CA THR A 191 -11.57 31.07 -19.77
C THR A 191 -11.48 30.35 -18.43
N LEU A 192 -10.28 29.92 -18.07
CA LEU A 192 -9.98 29.27 -16.79
C LEU A 192 -9.01 30.16 -16.02
N ASP A 193 -9.45 30.65 -14.87
CA ASP A 193 -8.62 31.50 -14.01
C ASP A 193 -7.45 30.63 -13.46
N GLU A 194 -6.27 31.26 -13.29
CA GLU A 194 -5.04 30.51 -12.94
C GLU A 194 -5.11 29.86 -11.55
N ASP A 195 -5.77 30.50 -10.59
CA ASP A 195 -6.02 29.97 -9.25
C ASP A 195 -7.00 28.77 -9.27
N ALA A 196 -8.03 28.84 -10.12
CA ALA A 196 -8.95 27.75 -10.38
C ALA A 196 -8.22 26.54 -11.00
N ALA A 197 -7.38 26.81 -12.01
CA ALA A 197 -6.58 25.77 -12.67
C ALA A 197 -5.65 25.05 -11.67
N ARG A 198 -4.92 25.80 -10.86
CA ARG A 198 -4.03 25.25 -9.82
C ARG A 198 -4.80 24.51 -8.75
N HIS A 199 -5.98 24.99 -8.36
CA HIS A 199 -6.83 24.31 -7.40
C HIS A 199 -7.22 22.92 -7.92
N ILE A 200 -7.77 22.81 -9.15
CA ILE A 200 -8.14 21.55 -9.77
C ILE A 200 -6.91 20.61 -9.85
N ALA A 201 -5.77 21.12 -10.36
CA ALA A 201 -4.58 20.30 -10.53
C ALA A 201 -4.03 19.75 -9.20
N ARG A 202 -4.04 20.57 -8.13
CA ARG A 202 -3.61 20.16 -6.79
C ARG A 202 -4.54 19.10 -6.17
N ILE A 203 -5.87 19.32 -6.27
CA ILE A 203 -6.86 18.42 -5.70
C ILE A 203 -6.90 17.09 -6.46
N ALA A 204 -6.70 17.11 -7.79
CA ALA A 204 -6.61 15.88 -8.60
C ALA A 204 -5.41 14.99 -8.23
N ASN A 205 -4.41 15.53 -7.53
CA ASN A 205 -3.28 14.77 -6.97
C ASN A 205 -2.62 13.82 -7.98
N GLY A 206 -2.39 14.31 -9.21
CA GLY A 206 -1.77 13.54 -10.30
C GLY A 206 -2.70 12.63 -11.10
N ASP A 207 -4.00 12.62 -10.81
CA ASP A 207 -5.02 11.94 -11.63
C ASP A 207 -5.61 12.90 -12.68
N VAL A 208 -5.10 12.83 -13.92
CA VAL A 208 -5.60 13.66 -15.03
C VAL A 208 -7.06 13.35 -15.37
N ARG A 209 -7.54 12.13 -15.18
CA ARG A 209 -8.94 11.79 -15.45
C ARG A 209 -9.87 12.56 -14.51
N SER A 210 -9.52 12.66 -13.24
CA SER A 210 -10.25 13.44 -12.25
C SER A 210 -10.22 14.95 -12.59
N ALA A 211 -9.03 15.48 -12.96
CA ALA A 211 -8.88 16.89 -13.32
C ALA A 211 -9.71 17.27 -14.57
N LEU A 212 -9.66 16.44 -15.62
CA LEU A 212 -10.43 16.69 -16.83
C LEU A 212 -11.94 16.52 -16.60
N GLY A 213 -12.36 15.59 -15.76
CA GLY A 213 -13.76 15.44 -15.35
C GLY A 213 -14.28 16.65 -14.59
N ALA A 214 -13.49 17.20 -13.67
CA ALA A 214 -13.81 18.43 -12.96
C ALA A 214 -13.91 19.63 -13.90
N LEU A 215 -12.95 19.76 -14.82
CA LEU A 215 -12.97 20.81 -15.85
C LEU A 215 -14.23 20.70 -16.76
N GLU A 216 -14.57 19.47 -17.16
CA GLU A 216 -15.77 19.22 -17.97
C GLU A 216 -17.03 19.64 -17.24
N LEU A 217 -17.18 19.24 -15.97
CA LEU A 217 -18.31 19.62 -15.15
C LEU A 217 -18.40 21.14 -15.01
N ALA A 218 -17.29 21.80 -14.67
CA ALA A 218 -17.22 23.26 -14.56
C ALA A 218 -17.68 23.96 -15.84
N VAL A 219 -17.20 23.52 -17.01
CA VAL A 219 -17.55 24.13 -18.30
C VAL A 219 -19.02 23.88 -18.68
N LEU A 220 -19.57 22.71 -18.37
CA LEU A 220 -20.93 22.36 -18.73
C LEU A 220 -22.00 22.98 -17.83
N THR A 221 -21.64 23.35 -16.59
CA THR A 221 -22.58 23.89 -15.59
C THR A 221 -22.46 25.40 -15.41
N THR A 222 -21.45 26.07 -15.98
CA THR A 222 -21.28 27.50 -15.89
C THR A 222 -21.97 28.19 -17.08
N GLU A 223 -22.89 29.12 -16.80
CA GLU A 223 -23.55 29.93 -17.84
C GLU A 223 -22.56 30.94 -18.45
N PRO A 224 -22.62 31.15 -19.76
CA PRO A 224 -21.83 32.19 -20.42
C PRO A 224 -22.22 33.59 -19.90
N ASP A 225 -21.25 34.47 -19.79
CA ASP A 225 -21.48 35.87 -19.47
C ASP A 225 -22.14 36.64 -20.64
N ALA A 226 -22.36 37.96 -20.46
CA ALA A 226 -22.97 38.81 -21.47
C ALA A 226 -22.17 38.91 -22.80
N GLN A 227 -20.89 38.51 -22.77
CA GLN A 227 -20.01 38.43 -23.94
C GLN A 227 -19.91 37.00 -24.53
N GLY A 228 -20.67 36.07 -23.99
CA GLY A 228 -20.66 34.65 -24.40
C GLY A 228 -19.44 33.88 -23.89
N VAL A 229 -18.74 34.36 -22.86
CA VAL A 229 -17.55 33.73 -22.28
C VAL A 229 -17.98 32.89 -21.08
N ILE A 230 -17.59 31.60 -21.08
CA ILE A 230 -17.71 30.72 -19.94
C ILE A 230 -16.47 30.90 -19.06
N ARG A 231 -16.61 31.57 -17.91
CA ARG A 231 -15.49 31.86 -17.03
C ARG A 231 -15.48 30.91 -15.82
N ILE A 232 -14.43 30.11 -15.73
CA ILE A 232 -14.22 29.17 -14.62
C ILE A 232 -13.37 29.87 -13.56
N THR A 233 -14.03 30.30 -12.49
CA THR A 233 -13.42 30.94 -11.31
C THR A 233 -13.08 29.91 -10.23
N LEU A 234 -12.31 30.33 -9.21
CA LEU A 234 -11.96 29.45 -8.09
C LEU A 234 -13.18 28.84 -7.38
N PRO A 235 -14.26 29.55 -7.03
CA PRO A 235 -15.46 28.95 -6.44
C PRO A 235 -16.09 27.85 -7.32
N VAL A 236 -16.18 28.09 -8.64
CA VAL A 236 -16.70 27.09 -9.58
C VAL A 236 -15.78 25.85 -9.60
N ALA A 237 -14.47 26.03 -9.56
CA ALA A 237 -13.51 24.95 -9.51
C ALA A 237 -13.62 24.13 -8.21
N GLU A 238 -13.81 24.80 -7.07
CA GLU A 238 -13.99 24.16 -5.75
C GLU A 238 -15.25 23.28 -5.71
N GLU A 239 -16.34 23.72 -6.31
CA GLU A 239 -17.59 22.96 -6.40
C GLU A 239 -17.48 21.80 -7.40
N SER A 240 -16.73 21.98 -8.48
CA SER A 240 -16.63 20.98 -9.57
C SER A 240 -15.68 19.82 -9.26
N ILE A 241 -14.71 20.00 -8.37
CA ILE A 241 -13.80 18.93 -7.96
C ILE A 241 -14.11 18.48 -6.53
N GLN A 242 -14.61 17.26 -6.41
CA GLN A 242 -14.78 16.65 -5.10
C GLN A 242 -13.40 16.33 -4.49
N LYS A 243 -13.26 16.52 -3.16
CA LYS A 243 -12.05 16.09 -2.46
C LYS A 243 -11.78 14.64 -2.81
N PRO A 244 -10.56 14.29 -3.23
CA PRO A 244 -10.26 12.91 -3.54
C PRO A 244 -10.49 12.07 -2.28
N VAL A 245 -11.37 11.09 -2.37
CA VAL A 245 -11.30 9.96 -1.46
C VAL A 245 -10.01 9.25 -1.85
N ILE A 246 -8.99 9.31 -0.98
CA ILE A 246 -7.78 8.52 -1.20
C ILE A 246 -8.26 7.07 -1.22
N ARG A 247 -8.37 6.50 -2.42
CA ARG A 247 -8.57 5.05 -2.54
C ARG A 247 -7.26 4.43 -2.10
N CYS A 248 -7.24 3.98 -0.86
CA CYS A 248 -6.14 3.22 -0.31
C CYS A 248 -6.20 1.84 -0.95
N ASP A 249 -5.39 1.61 -2.00
CA ASP A 249 -5.13 0.26 -2.45
C ASP A 249 -4.30 -0.49 -1.39
N GLU A 250 -4.28 -1.80 -1.48
CA GLU A 250 -3.64 -2.64 -0.48
C GLU A 250 -2.14 -2.31 -0.33
N SER A 251 -1.45 -1.99 -1.41
CA SER A 251 -0.03 -1.62 -1.40
C SER A 251 0.21 -0.31 -0.66
N LEU A 252 -0.54 0.74 -0.98
CA LEU A 252 -0.42 2.05 -0.32
C LEU A 252 -0.79 1.95 1.17
N TYR A 253 -1.78 1.11 1.51
CA TYR A 253 -2.13 0.83 2.90
C TYR A 253 -0.94 0.28 3.68
N TYR A 254 -0.29 -0.78 3.17
CA TYR A 254 0.86 -1.38 3.83
C TYR A 254 2.06 -0.44 3.91
N ASP A 255 2.29 0.38 2.87
CA ASP A 255 3.37 1.37 2.88
C ASP A 255 3.15 2.45 3.93
N MET A 256 1.94 3.01 4.03
CA MET A 256 1.58 4.00 5.06
C MET A 256 1.64 3.41 6.45
N LEU A 257 1.13 2.18 6.63
CA LEU A 257 1.17 1.49 7.91
C LEU A 257 2.62 1.18 8.34
N SER A 258 3.46 0.76 7.40
CA SER A 258 4.89 0.52 7.63
C SER A 258 5.63 1.81 8.03
N ALA A 259 5.34 2.92 7.35
CA ALA A 259 5.90 4.22 7.69
C ALA A 259 5.44 4.68 9.09
N PHE A 260 4.17 4.52 9.42
CA PHE A 260 3.62 4.78 10.75
C PHE A 260 4.33 3.98 11.84
N CYS A 261 4.43 2.67 11.68
CA CYS A 261 5.11 1.77 12.62
C CYS A 261 6.60 2.12 12.81
N LYS A 262 7.30 2.45 11.72
CA LYS A 262 8.70 2.87 11.78
C LYS A 262 8.88 4.21 12.48
N SER A 263 7.92 5.13 12.34
CA SER A 263 7.94 6.41 13.07
C SER A 263 7.74 6.22 14.58
N LEU A 264 6.83 5.32 14.99
CA LEU A 264 6.65 4.93 16.41
C LEU A 264 7.95 4.37 16.99
N ARG A 265 8.59 3.44 16.28
CA ARG A 265 9.87 2.82 16.67
C ARG A 265 11.01 3.83 16.69
N GLY A 266 11.04 4.73 15.71
CA GLY A 266 12.06 5.76 15.55
C GLY A 266 11.92 6.96 16.48
N SER A 267 10.90 7.02 17.35
CA SER A 267 10.64 8.15 18.25
C SER A 267 10.39 9.48 17.54
N ASP A 268 9.78 9.44 16.35
CA ASP A 268 9.38 10.64 15.62
C ASP A 268 7.86 10.83 15.75
N SER A 269 7.45 11.62 16.74
CA SER A 269 6.04 11.89 17.02
C SER A 269 5.36 12.70 15.92
N ASP A 270 6.07 13.61 15.26
CA ASP A 270 5.50 14.41 14.16
C ASP A 270 5.23 13.55 12.93
N ALA A 271 6.18 12.70 12.53
CA ALA A 271 5.99 11.75 11.44
C ALA A 271 4.89 10.73 11.78
N ALA A 272 4.85 10.19 13.00
CA ALA A 272 3.82 9.26 13.43
C ALA A 272 2.41 9.88 13.35
N LEU A 273 2.25 11.12 13.81
CA LEU A 273 0.98 11.85 13.71
C LEU A 273 0.61 12.17 12.26
N ALA A 274 1.57 12.52 11.42
CA ALA A 274 1.32 12.78 10.00
C ALA A 274 0.82 11.50 9.28
N TRP A 275 1.46 10.34 9.52
CA TRP A 275 1.02 9.07 8.97
C TRP A 275 -0.31 8.60 9.55
N PHE A 276 -0.56 8.81 10.84
CA PHE A 276 -1.85 8.57 11.48
C PHE A 276 -2.98 9.36 10.81
N ALA A 277 -2.79 10.67 10.64
CA ALA A 277 -3.77 11.53 9.97
C ALA A 277 -4.04 11.06 8.53
N ARG A 278 -2.99 10.67 7.80
CA ARG A 278 -3.10 10.18 6.43
C ARG A 278 -3.82 8.84 6.34
N LEU A 279 -3.56 7.90 7.28
CA LEU A 279 -4.28 6.62 7.38
C LEU A 279 -5.78 6.84 7.64
N LEU A 280 -6.13 7.72 8.58
CA LEU A 280 -7.53 8.06 8.86
C LEU A 280 -8.21 8.72 7.66
N TYR A 281 -7.53 9.67 7.00
CA TYR A 281 -8.06 10.33 5.80
C TYR A 281 -8.25 9.36 4.63
N ALA A 282 -7.43 8.33 4.54
CA ALA A 282 -7.56 7.24 3.57
C ALA A 282 -8.68 6.23 3.92
N GLY A 283 -9.41 6.44 5.03
CA GLY A 283 -10.52 5.58 5.44
C GLY A 283 -10.09 4.26 6.08
N VAL A 284 -8.85 4.15 6.54
CA VAL A 284 -8.37 2.96 7.26
C VAL A 284 -9.13 2.82 8.58
N ASP A 285 -9.57 1.62 8.89
CA ASP A 285 -10.24 1.32 10.16
C ASP A 285 -9.32 1.71 11.34
N PRO A 286 -9.73 2.66 12.19
CA PRO A 286 -8.93 3.13 13.31
C PRO A 286 -8.58 2.04 14.33
N ARG A 287 -9.34 0.94 14.36
CA ARG A 287 -9.02 -0.23 15.19
C ARG A 287 -7.72 -0.92 14.76
N LEU A 288 -7.45 -0.95 13.45
CA LEU A 288 -6.20 -1.49 12.92
C LEU A 288 -5.01 -0.63 13.36
N ILE A 289 -5.18 0.69 13.37
CA ILE A 289 -4.16 1.63 13.84
C ILE A 289 -3.94 1.46 15.35
N ALA A 290 -5.02 1.40 16.14
CA ALA A 290 -4.94 1.17 17.59
C ALA A 290 -4.18 -0.12 17.95
N ARG A 291 -4.42 -1.22 17.23
CA ARG A 291 -3.68 -2.49 17.39
C ARG A 291 -2.18 -2.30 17.19
N ARG A 292 -1.76 -1.48 16.22
CA ARG A 292 -0.33 -1.20 15.98
C ARG A 292 0.28 -0.37 17.11
N ILE A 293 -0.45 0.62 17.64
CA ILE A 293 0.02 1.40 18.80
C ILE A 293 0.26 0.48 20.00
N ILE A 294 -0.68 -0.43 20.30
CA ILE A 294 -0.55 -1.42 21.37
C ILE A 294 0.65 -2.34 21.14
N ALA A 295 0.81 -2.87 19.93
CA ALA A 295 1.93 -3.74 19.59
C ALA A 295 3.29 -3.04 19.81
N HIS A 296 3.44 -1.81 19.29
CA HIS A 296 4.68 -1.04 19.42
C HIS A 296 4.95 -0.55 20.87
N ALA A 297 3.90 -0.30 21.64
CA ALA A 297 4.05 -0.03 23.08
C ALA A 297 4.68 -1.23 23.83
N SER A 298 4.42 -2.46 23.40
CA SER A 298 5.02 -3.67 23.97
C SER A 298 6.36 -4.02 23.33
N GLU A 299 6.47 -3.94 22.00
CA GLU A 299 7.60 -4.38 21.20
C GLU A 299 8.80 -3.43 21.34
N ASP A 300 8.56 -2.11 21.22
CA ASP A 300 9.62 -1.12 21.12
C ASP A 300 9.84 -0.31 22.43
N VAL A 301 8.85 -0.24 23.30
CA VAL A 301 8.95 0.44 24.60
C VAL A 301 9.08 -0.55 25.75
N GLY A 302 8.20 -1.55 25.80
CA GLY A 302 8.22 -2.62 26.77
C GLY A 302 8.28 -2.10 28.22
N LEU A 303 9.19 -2.66 29.01
CA LEU A 303 9.37 -2.31 30.41
C LEU A 303 10.21 -1.05 30.64
N ALA A 304 10.75 -0.41 29.60
CA ALA A 304 11.39 0.89 29.77
C ALA A 304 10.39 1.97 30.20
N ASN A 305 9.13 1.90 29.70
CA ASN A 305 7.99 2.68 30.18
C ASN A 305 6.69 1.86 30.12
N PRO A 306 6.36 1.07 31.16
CA PRO A 306 5.14 0.24 31.15
C PRO A 306 3.83 1.03 30.99
N THR A 307 3.84 2.34 31.30
CA THR A 307 2.63 3.17 31.18
C THR A 307 2.25 3.44 29.72
N ALA A 308 3.19 3.34 28.77
CA ALA A 308 2.90 3.47 27.35
C ALA A 308 1.89 2.41 26.86
N MET A 309 2.04 1.17 27.32
CA MET A 309 1.09 0.08 27.03
C MET A 309 -0.29 0.36 27.62
N LEU A 310 -0.37 0.85 28.85
CA LEU A 310 -1.64 1.19 29.49
C LEU A 310 -2.36 2.32 28.74
N GLN A 311 -1.63 3.35 28.31
CA GLN A 311 -2.18 4.45 27.50
C GLN A 311 -2.67 3.97 26.14
N ALA A 312 -1.93 3.08 25.48
CA ALA A 312 -2.32 2.51 24.19
C ALA A 312 -3.62 1.68 24.29
N VAL A 313 -3.75 0.88 25.36
CA VAL A 313 -4.99 0.12 25.63
C VAL A 313 -6.14 1.04 25.98
N ALA A 314 -5.92 2.05 26.83
CA ALA A 314 -6.95 3.03 27.17
C ALA A 314 -7.44 3.81 25.95
N ALA A 315 -6.54 4.18 25.02
CA ALA A 315 -6.91 4.84 23.76
C ALA A 315 -7.74 3.93 22.84
N ALA A 316 -7.42 2.63 22.77
CA ALA A 316 -8.21 1.66 22.02
C ALA A 316 -9.61 1.47 22.64
N GLN A 317 -9.73 1.45 23.97
CA GLN A 317 -11.00 1.41 24.67
C GLN A 317 -11.82 2.69 24.45
N ALA A 318 -11.17 3.86 24.51
CA ALA A 318 -11.81 5.13 24.19
C ALA A 318 -12.37 5.14 22.77
N LEU A 319 -11.65 4.57 21.80
CA LEU A 319 -12.14 4.42 20.43
C LEU A 319 -13.44 3.62 20.35
N GLU A 320 -13.56 2.54 21.12
CA GLU A 320 -14.80 1.73 21.15
C GLU A 320 -15.94 2.44 21.88
N MET A 321 -15.65 3.25 22.90
CA MET A 321 -16.66 3.89 23.74
C MET A 321 -17.23 5.17 23.13
N VAL A 322 -16.38 6.03 22.57
CA VAL A 322 -16.79 7.37 22.08
C VAL A 322 -16.75 7.47 20.54
N GLY A 323 -15.99 6.61 19.87
CA GLY A 323 -15.92 6.61 18.43
C GLY A 323 -15.16 7.82 17.83
N LEU A 324 -15.20 7.93 16.50
CA LEU A 324 -14.68 9.09 15.77
C LEU A 324 -15.80 10.15 15.63
N PRO A 325 -15.44 11.44 15.63
CA PRO A 325 -14.08 12.01 15.54
C PRO A 325 -13.35 12.17 16.88
N GLU A 326 -14.00 12.06 18.03
CA GLU A 326 -13.46 12.42 19.35
C GLU A 326 -12.27 11.53 19.75
N ALA A 327 -12.36 10.23 19.52
CA ALA A 327 -11.30 9.26 19.85
C ALA A 327 -9.96 9.52 19.15
N ARG A 328 -9.92 10.40 18.13
CA ARG A 328 -8.65 10.82 17.50
C ARG A 328 -7.68 11.42 18.50
N LEU A 329 -8.19 12.15 19.50
CA LEU A 329 -7.37 12.76 20.55
C LEU A 329 -6.70 11.70 21.43
N SER A 330 -7.47 10.69 21.86
CA SER A 330 -6.94 9.59 22.67
C SER A 330 -5.89 8.77 21.91
N LEU A 331 -6.13 8.49 20.63
CA LEU A 331 -5.16 7.81 19.79
C LEU A 331 -3.89 8.64 19.58
N ALA A 332 -4.02 9.95 19.31
CA ALA A 332 -2.88 10.85 19.18
C ALA A 332 -2.05 10.93 20.46
N GLN A 333 -2.70 11.00 21.64
CA GLN A 333 -2.03 10.97 22.94
C GLN A 333 -1.22 9.68 23.12
N ALA A 334 -1.78 8.52 22.77
CA ALA A 334 -1.09 7.24 22.86
C ALA A 334 0.10 7.15 21.89
N ILE A 335 -0.05 7.67 20.65
CA ILE A 335 1.04 7.76 19.67
C ILE A 335 2.21 8.57 20.25
N ILE A 336 1.95 9.75 20.76
CA ILE A 336 2.97 10.62 21.37
C ILE A 336 3.62 9.89 22.57
N ALA A 337 2.82 9.27 23.42
CA ALA A 337 3.34 8.55 24.59
C ALA A 337 4.29 7.40 24.19
N VAL A 338 3.99 6.68 23.12
CA VAL A 338 4.86 5.62 22.58
C VAL A 338 6.13 6.23 21.96
N CYS A 339 6.01 7.29 21.17
CA CYS A 339 7.16 7.94 20.55
C CYS A 339 8.13 8.53 21.58
N GLU A 340 7.63 9.27 22.57
CA GLU A 340 8.44 9.96 23.58
C GLU A 340 8.95 9.04 24.69
N SER A 341 8.51 7.77 24.71
CA SER A 341 8.99 6.79 25.70
C SER A 341 10.41 6.32 25.39
N PRO A 342 11.24 6.04 26.39
CA PRO A 342 12.49 5.30 26.21
C PRO A 342 12.23 3.97 25.51
N LYS A 343 13.12 3.59 24.60
CA LYS A 343 12.95 2.37 23.76
C LYS A 343 13.69 1.19 24.38
N SER A 344 13.01 0.03 24.40
CA SER A 344 13.62 -1.25 24.74
C SER A 344 12.87 -2.41 24.08
N ASN A 345 13.59 -3.25 23.39
CA ASN A 345 13.09 -4.49 22.80
C ASN A 345 13.40 -5.73 23.67
N SER A 346 13.77 -5.55 24.92
CA SER A 346 14.18 -6.62 25.83
C SER A 346 13.11 -7.70 25.99
N VAL A 347 11.82 -7.31 25.97
CA VAL A 347 10.69 -8.25 26.06
C VAL A 347 10.59 -9.12 24.82
N VAL A 348 10.76 -8.56 23.62
CA VAL A 348 10.75 -9.29 22.35
C VAL A 348 11.90 -10.28 22.32
N MET A 349 13.12 -9.83 22.61
CA MET A 349 14.31 -10.68 22.64
C MET A 349 14.17 -11.84 23.65
N ALA A 350 13.59 -11.55 24.81
CA ALA A 350 13.33 -12.58 25.82
C ALA A 350 12.34 -13.64 25.33
N LEU A 351 11.24 -13.22 24.72
CA LEU A 351 10.23 -14.12 24.18
C LEU A 351 10.77 -14.95 23.01
N ASP A 352 11.45 -14.31 22.05
CA ASP A 352 11.99 -14.99 20.87
C ASP A 352 13.03 -16.04 21.23
N THR A 353 13.97 -15.68 22.13
CA THR A 353 15.01 -16.61 22.57
C THR A 353 14.43 -17.79 23.35
N SER A 354 13.47 -17.54 24.27
CA SER A 354 12.83 -18.62 25.02
C SER A 354 11.98 -19.53 24.13
N THR A 355 11.32 -18.95 23.13
CA THR A 355 10.53 -19.70 22.14
C THR A 355 11.43 -20.57 21.27
N ALA A 356 12.56 -20.05 20.81
CA ALA A 356 13.53 -20.79 20.00
C ALA A 356 14.11 -21.98 20.77
N ASP A 357 14.47 -21.80 22.06
CA ASP A 357 14.94 -22.88 22.90
C ASP A 357 13.85 -23.96 23.11
N ALA A 358 12.60 -23.57 23.31
CA ALA A 358 11.47 -24.48 23.44
C ALA A 358 11.22 -25.28 22.15
N GLN A 359 11.33 -24.65 20.98
CA GLN A 359 11.16 -25.30 19.68
C GLN A 359 12.32 -26.25 19.31
N ALA A 360 13.52 -25.89 19.74
CA ALA A 360 14.70 -26.77 19.53
C ALA A 360 14.61 -28.08 20.29
N GLY A 361 13.75 -28.18 21.30
CA GLY A 361 13.64 -29.32 22.19
C GLY A 361 14.81 -29.40 23.22
N GLY A 362 14.79 -30.38 24.08
CA GLY A 362 15.87 -30.51 25.08
C GLY A 362 15.69 -29.64 26.33
N PHE A 363 14.48 -29.15 26.57
CA PHE A 363 14.16 -28.34 27.77
C PHE A 363 14.22 -29.18 29.05
N GLY A 364 14.19 -30.49 28.94
CA GLY A 364 14.25 -31.41 30.09
C GLY A 364 12.92 -31.54 30.83
N ALA A 365 12.95 -32.32 31.91
CA ALA A 365 11.79 -32.54 32.77
C ALA A 365 11.65 -31.42 33.80
N VAL A 366 10.40 -31.12 34.20
CA VAL A 366 10.14 -30.19 35.30
C VAL A 366 10.85 -30.63 36.57
N PRO A 367 11.68 -29.79 37.22
CA PRO A 367 12.36 -30.11 38.46
C PRO A 367 11.38 -30.59 39.54
N VAL A 368 11.77 -31.63 40.31
CA VAL A 368 10.88 -32.31 41.24
C VAL A 368 10.22 -31.37 42.23
N HIS A 369 10.98 -30.41 42.78
CA HIS A 369 10.48 -29.43 43.73
C HIS A 369 9.47 -28.42 43.14
N LEU A 370 9.39 -28.31 41.81
CA LEU A 370 8.43 -27.41 41.12
C LEU A 370 7.19 -28.15 40.61
N ARG A 371 7.14 -29.49 40.76
CA ARG A 371 6.00 -30.27 40.25
C ARG A 371 4.76 -30.04 41.11
N ASP A 372 3.60 -30.14 40.45
CA ASP A 372 2.30 -29.99 41.09
C ASP A 372 2.12 -30.91 42.31
N THR A 373 1.53 -30.37 43.39
CA THR A 373 1.24 -31.07 44.64
C THR A 373 -0.27 -31.13 44.94
N HIS A 374 -1.14 -30.76 44.01
CA HIS A 374 -2.59 -30.66 44.22
C HIS A 374 -3.34 -31.97 43.86
N TYR A 375 -2.65 -33.13 43.84
CA TYR A 375 -3.27 -34.42 43.60
C TYR A 375 -2.88 -35.46 44.66
N ALA A 376 -3.76 -36.44 44.93
CA ALA A 376 -3.49 -37.48 45.90
C ALA A 376 -2.30 -38.38 45.48
N GLY A 377 -1.34 -38.59 46.39
CA GLY A 377 -0.17 -39.42 46.13
C GLY A 377 1.03 -38.71 45.52
N HIS A 378 0.99 -37.38 45.38
CA HIS A 378 2.14 -36.57 44.90
C HIS A 378 3.41 -36.81 45.76
N GLU A 379 3.26 -37.06 47.09
CA GLU A 379 4.36 -37.31 48.00
C GLU A 379 5.16 -38.59 47.60
N ARG A 380 4.48 -39.64 47.09
CA ARG A 380 5.14 -40.86 46.63
C ARG A 380 6.07 -40.67 45.43
N LEU A 381 5.82 -39.60 44.68
CA LEU A 381 6.62 -39.17 43.51
C LEU A 381 7.64 -38.10 43.89
N GLY A 382 7.67 -37.68 45.16
CA GLY A 382 8.54 -36.61 45.64
C GLY A 382 8.19 -35.23 45.12
N SER A 383 7.01 -35.07 44.50
CA SER A 383 6.58 -33.79 43.94
C SER A 383 6.52 -32.71 45.00
N GLY A 384 7.10 -31.50 44.73
CA GLY A 384 7.14 -30.40 45.65
C GLY A 384 8.19 -30.53 46.79
N ALA A 385 8.92 -31.65 46.85
CA ALA A 385 9.93 -31.85 47.88
C ALA A 385 11.03 -30.77 47.82
N GLN A 386 11.35 -30.18 48.98
CA GLN A 386 12.34 -29.12 49.13
C GLN A 386 12.02 -27.78 48.45
N TYR A 387 10.80 -27.55 48.01
CA TYR A 387 10.39 -26.23 47.52
C TYR A 387 10.47 -25.21 48.61
N LYS A 388 11.17 -24.11 48.35
CA LYS A 388 11.28 -22.95 49.25
C LYS A 388 10.25 -21.91 48.90
N TYR A 389 9.26 -21.68 49.77
CA TYR A 389 8.22 -20.68 49.53
C TYR A 389 8.79 -19.27 49.71
N PRO A 390 8.88 -18.44 48.67
CA PRO A 390 9.57 -17.14 48.75
C PRO A 390 9.04 -16.18 49.83
N HIS A 391 7.74 -16.24 50.15
CA HIS A 391 7.15 -15.37 51.16
C HIS A 391 7.59 -15.67 52.58
N ASP A 392 8.19 -16.82 52.86
CA ASP A 392 8.76 -17.16 54.18
C ASP A 392 10.16 -16.55 54.38
N PHE A 393 10.70 -15.88 53.33
CA PHE A 393 12.06 -15.34 53.38
C PHE A 393 12.06 -13.80 53.32
N PRO A 394 13.10 -13.14 53.91
CA PRO A 394 13.23 -11.68 53.86
C PRO A 394 13.17 -11.12 52.46
N GLY A 395 12.37 -10.06 52.27
CA GLY A 395 12.16 -9.43 50.96
C GLY A 395 11.40 -10.30 49.95
N HIS A 396 10.73 -11.37 50.43
CA HIS A 396 9.94 -12.30 49.64
C HIS A 396 10.74 -12.90 48.45
N TRP A 397 12.02 -13.20 48.70
CA TRP A 397 12.93 -13.74 47.72
C TRP A 397 13.87 -14.77 48.32
N VAL A 398 14.11 -15.87 47.60
CA VAL A 398 15.04 -16.92 47.97
C VAL A 398 15.76 -17.46 46.76
N ALA A 399 17.04 -17.70 46.85
CA ALA A 399 17.82 -18.38 45.80
C ALA A 399 17.38 -19.84 45.71
N GLN A 400 16.81 -20.21 44.56
CA GLN A 400 16.38 -21.53 44.21
C GLN A 400 16.43 -21.68 42.71
N GLU A 401 16.65 -22.89 42.22
CA GLU A 401 16.65 -23.20 40.78
C GLU A 401 15.21 -23.36 40.28
N TYR A 402 14.86 -22.65 39.23
CA TYR A 402 13.53 -22.74 38.62
C TYR A 402 13.56 -23.35 37.21
N MET A 403 14.75 -23.58 36.66
CA MET A 403 14.89 -24.18 35.34
C MET A 403 15.33 -25.64 35.42
N PRO A 404 14.96 -26.45 34.43
CA PRO A 404 15.53 -27.79 34.26
C PRO A 404 17.06 -27.73 34.10
N PRO A 405 17.79 -28.79 34.50
CA PRO A 405 19.25 -28.82 34.39
C PRO A 405 19.79 -28.55 32.99
N GLU A 406 19.05 -28.97 31.96
CA GLU A 406 19.42 -28.88 30.55
C GLU A 406 19.51 -27.43 30.06
N VAL A 407 18.72 -26.53 30.65
CA VAL A 407 18.69 -25.09 30.31
C VAL A 407 19.14 -24.21 31.48
N LYS A 408 19.75 -24.84 32.49
CA LYS A 408 20.29 -24.12 33.63
C LYS A 408 21.33 -23.09 33.19
N GLY A 409 21.17 -21.86 33.72
CA GLY A 409 22.07 -20.74 33.40
C GLY A 409 21.65 -19.94 32.18
N ARG A 410 20.66 -20.40 31.38
CA ARG A 410 20.08 -19.58 30.30
C ARG A 410 19.51 -18.27 30.87
N ARG A 411 19.67 -17.20 30.11
CA ARG A 411 19.10 -15.88 30.42
C ARG A 411 18.28 -15.42 29.24
N TYR A 412 16.98 -15.33 29.43
CA TYR A 412 16.06 -14.86 28.40
C TYR A 412 15.82 -13.35 28.52
N TYR A 413 15.43 -12.90 29.72
CA TYR A 413 15.20 -11.48 29.96
C TYR A 413 16.47 -10.79 30.49
N ILE A 414 16.99 -9.87 29.67
CA ILE A 414 18.12 -9.01 29.99
C ILE A 414 17.59 -7.57 29.94
N PRO A 415 17.43 -6.90 31.10
CA PRO A 415 16.97 -5.51 31.12
C PRO A 415 17.91 -4.58 30.40
N SER A 416 17.39 -3.66 29.61
CA SER A 416 18.17 -2.56 29.02
C SER A 416 18.61 -1.55 30.10
N ASP A 417 19.38 -0.56 29.71
CA ASP A 417 19.73 0.61 30.53
C ASP A 417 18.72 1.76 30.39
N GLN A 418 17.62 1.55 29.66
CA GLN A 418 16.66 2.57 29.32
C GLN A 418 15.50 2.65 30.33
N GLY A 419 15.09 3.87 30.66
CA GLY A 419 13.88 4.13 31.43
C GLY A 419 13.81 3.35 32.74
N GLN A 420 12.69 2.66 32.99
CA GLN A 420 12.48 1.88 34.22
C GLN A 420 13.29 0.57 34.26
N GLU A 421 13.75 0.06 33.12
CA GLU A 421 14.57 -1.15 33.09
C GLU A 421 15.93 -0.98 33.75
N ALA A 422 16.48 0.24 33.77
CA ALA A 422 17.70 0.54 34.55
C ALA A 422 17.53 0.20 36.03
N LYS A 423 16.36 0.48 36.62
CA LYS A 423 16.03 0.14 38.00
C LYS A 423 15.82 -1.36 38.19
N LEU A 424 15.24 -2.05 37.21
CA LEU A 424 15.08 -3.50 37.21
C LEU A 424 16.45 -4.18 37.15
N ARG A 425 17.35 -3.71 36.29
CA ARG A 425 18.73 -4.20 36.17
C ARG A 425 19.48 -4.08 37.52
N GLU A 426 19.40 -2.94 38.19
CA GLU A 426 20.03 -2.77 39.52
C GLU A 426 19.42 -3.71 40.56
N ARG A 427 18.08 -3.87 40.62
CA ARG A 427 17.41 -4.83 41.49
C ARG A 427 17.89 -6.27 41.27
N ARG A 428 18.06 -6.68 39.99
CA ARG A 428 18.58 -8.02 39.65
C ARG A 428 20.02 -8.20 40.11
N ARG A 429 20.84 -7.17 39.93
CA ARG A 429 22.24 -7.17 40.40
C ARG A 429 22.33 -7.35 41.92
N LEU A 430 21.48 -6.65 42.68
CA LEU A 430 21.42 -6.81 44.15
C LEU A 430 20.97 -8.20 44.59
N ARG A 431 20.24 -8.94 43.76
CA ARG A 431 19.87 -10.35 43.98
C ARG A 431 20.92 -11.35 43.48
N GLY A 432 22.08 -10.89 43.03
CA GLY A 432 23.15 -11.73 42.48
C GLY A 432 22.83 -12.34 41.12
N ILE A 433 21.81 -11.84 40.43
CA ILE A 433 21.46 -12.27 39.08
C ILE A 433 22.38 -11.50 38.12
N LYS A 434 23.26 -12.23 37.41
CA LYS A 434 24.12 -11.64 36.38
C LYS A 434 23.33 -11.55 35.07
N ASP A 435 23.49 -10.46 34.34
CA ASP A 435 22.85 -10.23 33.04
C ASP A 435 23.75 -10.64 31.86
N GLU A 436 24.92 -11.25 32.16
CA GLU A 436 25.85 -11.83 31.21
C GLU A 436 25.62 -13.30 30.99
#